data_f50067c0a7f7873b45c27b540dbe8734
#
_entry.id   f50067c0a7f7873b45c27b540dbe8734
#
_cell.length_a   1.000
_cell.length_b   1.000
_cell.length_c   1.000
_cell.angle_alpha   90.00
_cell.angle_beta   90.00
_cell.angle_gamma   90.00
#
_symmetry.space_group_name_H-M   'P 1'
#
loop_
_entity.id
_entity.type
_entity.pdbx_description
1 polymer ?
#
loop_
_entity_poly.entity_id
_entity_poly.type
_entity_poly.pdbx_seq_one_letter_code
_entity_poly.pdbx_strand_id
1 'polypeptide(L)'
;MINNDMTEASETPAKSRFNLSEWALKNQVLVLYVMLMLTISGMLSYSKLGQSEDPPFAFKVMLVRTTWPGASAVEVEQQITDKLEKKLQEVPNLDYSSSYSRPGESLIFIVIKDSTFSEAIPDIWYQVRKKITDIRHTLPHNIESLTFNDEFSDVYGSMYALTGDGFDNFALKKQAETIRAELLKTP
;
A
#
# COMPACT_ATOMS: atom_id res chain seq x y z
N MET A 1 -39.46 61.01 -36.89
CA MET A 1 -40.39 60.43 -35.91
C MET A 1 -40.09 58.92 -35.91
N ILE A 2 -39.32 58.49 -35.00
CA ILE A 2 -38.87 57.07 -34.84
C ILE A 2 -39.39 56.64 -33.47
N ASN A 3 -40.41 55.79 -33.45
CA ASN A 3 -40.92 55.15 -32.24
C ASN A 3 -40.06 53.94 -31.94
N ASN A 4 -39.38 54.01 -30.81
CA ASN A 4 -38.75 52.87 -30.17
C ASN A 4 -39.75 52.22 -29.22
N ASP A 5 -40.42 51.19 -29.65
CA ASP A 5 -41.09 50.26 -28.75
C ASP A 5 -40.11 49.18 -28.30
N MET A 6 -39.45 49.39 -27.17
CA MET A 6 -38.75 48.33 -26.44
C MET A 6 -39.80 47.51 -25.67
N THR A 7 -40.15 46.40 -26.22
CA THR A 7 -40.92 45.34 -25.52
C THR A 7 -40.02 44.70 -24.49
N GLU A 8 -40.13 45.09 -23.23
CA GLU A 8 -39.59 44.34 -22.10
C GLU A 8 -40.30 42.99 -22.00
N ALA A 9 -39.62 41.94 -22.44
CA ALA A 9 -40.02 40.56 -22.17
C ALA A 9 -39.82 40.31 -20.69
N SER A 10 -40.87 40.38 -19.87
CA SER A 10 -40.88 39.92 -18.50
C SER A 10 -40.75 38.40 -18.49
N GLU A 11 -39.55 37.91 -18.27
CA GLU A 11 -39.30 36.48 -17.96
C GLU A 11 -39.99 36.13 -16.63
N THR A 12 -41.15 35.55 -16.70
CA THR A 12 -41.78 34.90 -15.53
C THR A 12 -40.94 33.68 -15.14
N PRO A 13 -40.35 33.64 -13.94
CA PRO A 13 -39.56 32.47 -13.50
C PRO A 13 -40.48 31.25 -13.45
N ALA A 14 -40.08 30.21 -14.12
CA ALA A 14 -40.75 28.91 -14.13
C ALA A 14 -40.95 28.44 -12.67
N LYS A 15 -42.20 28.40 -12.19
CA LYS A 15 -42.54 27.83 -10.86
C LYS A 15 -42.12 26.36 -10.84
N SER A 16 -41.01 26.05 -10.20
CA SER A 16 -40.67 24.69 -9.89
C SER A 16 -41.81 24.10 -9.04
N ARG A 17 -42.25 22.89 -9.42
CA ARG A 17 -43.38 22.17 -8.77
C ARG A 17 -43.16 21.90 -7.27
N PHE A 18 -41.91 22.03 -6.80
CA PHE A 18 -41.52 21.86 -5.40
C PHE A 18 -40.53 22.95 -5.02
N ASN A 19 -40.97 23.85 -4.15
CA ASN A 19 -40.11 24.91 -3.63
C ASN A 19 -39.57 24.52 -2.25
N LEU A 20 -38.33 24.02 -2.23
CA LEU A 20 -37.67 23.56 -1.02
C LEU A 20 -37.57 24.67 0.05
N SER A 21 -37.35 25.91 -0.39
CA SER A 21 -37.24 27.04 0.53
C SER A 21 -38.57 27.37 1.22
N GLU A 22 -39.67 27.31 0.49
CA GLU A 22 -41.02 27.53 1.03
C GLU A 22 -41.39 26.38 1.99
N TRP A 23 -41.08 25.14 1.65
CA TRP A 23 -41.28 23.99 2.49
C TRP A 23 -40.48 24.08 3.81
N ALA A 24 -39.22 24.51 3.73
CA ALA A 24 -38.36 24.71 4.90
C ALA A 24 -38.89 25.77 5.86
N LEU A 25 -39.36 26.90 5.34
CA LEU A 25 -39.97 27.97 6.13
C LEU A 25 -41.28 27.52 6.78
N LYS A 26 -42.02 26.64 6.13
CA LYS A 26 -43.29 26.11 6.67
C LYS A 26 -43.07 25.06 7.74
N ASN A 27 -41.92 24.37 7.72
CA ASN A 27 -41.56 23.28 8.66
C ASN A 27 -40.29 23.62 9.45
N GLN A 28 -40.23 24.79 10.04
CA GLN A 28 -39.02 25.29 10.73
C GLN A 28 -38.50 24.35 11.82
N VAL A 29 -39.37 23.74 12.63
CA VAL A 29 -39.01 22.83 13.74
C VAL A 29 -38.33 21.57 13.15
N LEU A 30 -38.85 21.04 12.05
CA LEU A 30 -38.32 19.85 11.42
C LEU A 30 -36.94 20.14 10.80
N VAL A 31 -36.80 21.29 10.15
CA VAL A 31 -35.52 21.75 9.57
C VAL A 31 -34.47 21.91 10.68
N LEU A 32 -34.85 22.55 11.79
CA LEU A 32 -33.94 22.73 12.93
C LEU A 32 -33.50 21.38 13.53
N TYR A 33 -34.43 20.42 13.66
CA TYR A 33 -34.12 19.07 14.11
C TYR A 33 -33.13 18.34 13.18
N VAL A 34 -33.37 18.42 11.86
CA VAL A 34 -32.47 17.81 10.86
C VAL A 34 -31.11 18.48 10.89
N MET A 35 -31.02 19.80 10.99
CA MET A 35 -29.74 20.51 11.12
C MET A 35 -28.97 20.06 12.38
N LEU A 36 -29.64 19.93 13.50
CA LEU A 36 -29.04 19.49 14.75
C LEU A 36 -28.51 18.04 14.64
N MET A 37 -29.31 17.14 14.06
CA MET A 37 -28.91 15.75 13.80
C MET A 37 -27.68 15.68 12.86
N LEU A 38 -27.66 16.46 11.79
CA LEU A 38 -26.53 16.50 10.87
C LEU A 38 -25.27 17.07 11.53
N THR A 39 -25.41 18.09 12.39
CA THR A 39 -24.28 18.67 13.13
C THR A 39 -23.67 17.67 14.08
N ILE A 40 -24.50 16.97 14.88
CA ILE A 40 -24.03 15.93 15.81
C ILE A 40 -23.39 14.77 15.04
N SER A 41 -24.04 14.29 13.98
CA SER A 41 -23.50 13.22 13.13
C SER A 41 -22.19 13.61 12.48
N GLY A 42 -22.08 14.85 11.97
CA GLY A 42 -20.84 15.37 11.39
C GLY A 42 -19.71 15.44 12.40
N MET A 43 -19.98 15.88 13.64
CA MET A 43 -19.00 15.95 14.70
C MET A 43 -18.51 14.57 15.14
N LEU A 44 -19.42 13.59 15.25
CA LEU A 44 -19.08 12.20 15.55
C LEU A 44 -18.31 11.53 14.39
N SER A 45 -18.66 11.84 13.15
CA SER A 45 -17.96 11.34 11.97
C SER A 45 -16.55 11.90 11.88
N TYR A 46 -16.39 13.20 12.15
CA TYR A 46 -15.10 13.87 12.18
C TYR A 46 -14.16 13.29 13.24
N SER A 47 -14.67 12.99 14.45
CA SER A 47 -13.87 12.40 15.53
C SER A 47 -13.42 10.97 15.25
N LYS A 48 -14.08 10.27 14.31
CA LYS A 48 -13.71 8.91 13.85
C LYS A 48 -12.83 8.92 12.59
N LEU A 49 -12.61 10.08 12.01
CA LEU A 49 -11.73 10.18 10.83
C LEU A 49 -10.28 9.90 11.27
N GLY A 50 -9.68 8.87 10.70
CA GLY A 50 -8.25 8.60 10.88
C GLY A 50 -7.45 9.76 10.28
N GLN A 51 -6.52 10.28 11.06
CA GLN A 51 -5.55 11.25 10.57
C GLN A 51 -4.34 10.46 10.04
N SER A 52 -4.22 10.36 8.73
CA SER A 52 -3.02 9.85 8.07
C SER A 52 -2.47 10.97 7.20
N GLU A 53 -1.20 11.32 7.38
CA GLU A 53 -0.52 12.35 6.60
C GLU A 53 -0.38 11.93 5.15
N ASP A 54 -0.10 10.64 4.95
CA ASP A 54 -0.04 10.02 3.62
C ASP A 54 -1.08 8.92 3.47
N PRO A 55 -1.71 8.78 2.30
CA PRO A 55 -2.59 7.65 2.04
C PRO A 55 -1.78 6.34 2.14
N PRO A 56 -2.34 5.27 2.73
CA PRO A 56 -1.68 3.98 2.79
C PRO A 56 -1.44 3.50 1.36
N PHE A 57 -0.20 3.48 0.92
CA PHE A 57 0.16 2.88 -0.35
C PHE A 57 0.90 1.56 -0.09
N ALA A 58 0.50 0.55 -0.83
CA ALA A 58 1.15 -0.74 -0.76
C ALA A 58 2.23 -0.81 -1.84
N PHE A 59 3.43 -1.21 -1.46
CA PHE A 59 4.49 -1.46 -2.42
C PHE A 59 4.12 -2.64 -3.31
N LYS A 60 4.10 -2.37 -4.61
CA LYS A 60 3.74 -3.34 -5.64
C LYS A 60 4.98 -4.02 -6.23
N VAL A 61 6.03 -4.10 -5.42
CA VAL A 61 7.31 -4.72 -5.78
C VAL A 61 7.68 -5.75 -4.73
N MET A 62 8.14 -6.93 -5.17
CA MET A 62 8.76 -7.95 -4.33
C MET A 62 10.12 -8.29 -4.90
N LEU A 63 11.13 -8.44 -4.03
CA LEU A 63 12.45 -8.95 -4.37
C LEU A 63 12.56 -10.41 -3.97
N VAL A 64 12.92 -11.25 -4.92
CA VAL A 64 13.32 -12.64 -4.66
C VAL A 64 14.83 -12.75 -4.82
N ARG A 65 15.50 -13.13 -3.76
CA ARG A 65 16.95 -13.31 -3.75
C ARG A 65 17.26 -14.79 -3.54
N THR A 66 18.09 -15.34 -4.41
CA THR A 66 18.57 -16.72 -4.32
C THR A 66 20.10 -16.74 -4.29
N THR A 67 20.68 -17.39 -3.29
CA THR A 67 22.13 -17.53 -3.14
C THR A 67 22.56 -18.95 -3.46
N TRP A 68 23.49 -19.09 -4.42
CA TRP A 68 24.08 -20.35 -4.83
C TRP A 68 25.60 -20.21 -4.94
N PRO A 69 26.34 -20.41 -3.83
CA PRO A 69 27.78 -20.22 -3.78
C PRO A 69 28.52 -21.12 -4.77
N GLY A 70 29.53 -20.58 -5.44
CA GLY A 70 30.38 -21.31 -6.38
C GLY A 70 29.85 -21.42 -7.80
N ALA A 71 28.61 -21.02 -8.07
CA ALA A 71 28.05 -21.00 -9.42
C ALA A 71 28.51 -19.75 -10.19
N SER A 72 28.74 -19.90 -11.49
CA SER A 72 28.98 -18.78 -12.41
C SER A 72 27.66 -18.02 -12.69
N ALA A 73 27.75 -16.79 -13.19
CA ALA A 73 26.57 -15.99 -13.54
C ALA A 73 25.67 -16.69 -14.58
N VAL A 74 26.26 -17.38 -15.55
CA VAL A 74 25.52 -18.12 -16.59
C VAL A 74 24.78 -19.32 -16.01
N GLU A 75 25.41 -20.06 -15.09
CA GLU A 75 24.75 -21.18 -14.40
C GLU A 75 23.60 -20.68 -13.52
N VAL A 76 23.78 -19.59 -12.79
CA VAL A 76 22.72 -18.94 -11.99
C VAL A 76 21.56 -18.52 -12.88
N GLU A 77 21.85 -17.88 -14.03
CA GLU A 77 20.83 -17.46 -14.98
C GLU A 77 20.02 -18.65 -15.49
N GLN A 78 20.67 -19.68 -16.02
CA GLN A 78 20.01 -20.81 -16.70
C GLN A 78 19.29 -21.75 -15.72
N GLN A 79 19.88 -22.00 -14.55
CA GLN A 79 19.36 -23.01 -13.60
C GLN A 79 18.45 -22.44 -12.53
N ILE A 80 18.52 -21.12 -12.26
CA ILE A 80 17.72 -20.48 -11.22
C ILE A 80 16.83 -19.39 -11.83
N THR A 81 17.43 -18.35 -12.40
CA THR A 81 16.70 -17.14 -12.80
C THR A 81 15.66 -17.44 -13.87
N ASP A 82 16.02 -18.10 -14.96
CA ASP A 82 15.09 -18.47 -16.06
C ASP A 82 13.93 -19.36 -15.57
N LYS A 83 14.21 -20.32 -14.71
CA LYS A 83 13.15 -21.17 -14.17
C LYS A 83 12.18 -20.43 -13.25
N LEU A 84 12.72 -19.55 -12.41
CA LEU A 84 11.92 -18.71 -11.53
C LEU A 84 11.07 -17.71 -12.33
N GLU A 85 11.66 -17.02 -13.30
CA GLU A 85 10.95 -16.07 -14.15
C GLU A 85 9.81 -16.73 -14.95
N LYS A 86 10.06 -17.89 -15.56
CA LYS A 86 9.01 -18.64 -16.25
C LYS A 86 7.85 -18.98 -15.33
N LYS A 87 8.12 -19.34 -14.10
CA LYS A 87 7.08 -19.65 -13.12
C LYS A 87 6.35 -18.40 -12.63
N LEU A 88 7.05 -17.30 -12.51
CA LEU A 88 6.49 -16.02 -12.10
C LEU A 88 5.55 -15.40 -13.14
N GLN A 89 5.72 -15.70 -14.44
CA GLN A 89 4.78 -15.29 -15.48
C GLN A 89 3.36 -15.84 -15.28
N GLU A 90 3.18 -16.88 -14.48
CA GLU A 90 1.86 -17.40 -14.12
C GLU A 90 1.18 -16.63 -12.98
N VAL A 91 1.83 -15.61 -12.41
CA VAL A 91 1.28 -14.82 -11.30
C VAL A 91 0.24 -13.84 -11.86
N PRO A 92 -0.97 -13.78 -11.25
CA PRO A 92 -1.99 -12.83 -11.69
C PRO A 92 -1.53 -11.39 -11.41
N ASN A 93 -1.95 -10.48 -12.28
CA ASN A 93 -1.65 -9.06 -12.20
C ASN A 93 -0.14 -8.71 -12.24
N LEU A 94 0.71 -9.63 -12.68
CA LEU A 94 2.11 -9.31 -12.96
C LEU A 94 2.16 -8.25 -14.08
N ASP A 95 2.94 -7.21 -13.87
CA ASP A 95 3.26 -6.22 -14.88
C ASP A 95 4.52 -6.66 -15.64
N TYR A 96 5.64 -6.69 -14.94
CA TYR A 96 6.91 -7.22 -15.46
C TYR A 96 7.77 -7.79 -14.33
N SER A 97 8.75 -8.60 -14.72
CA SER A 97 9.86 -9.02 -13.87
C SER A 97 11.19 -8.51 -14.44
N SER A 98 12.08 -8.10 -13.58
CA SER A 98 13.45 -7.70 -13.94
C SER A 98 14.42 -8.45 -13.06
N SER A 99 15.49 -9.00 -13.66
CA SER A 99 16.42 -9.84 -12.92
C SER A 99 17.88 -9.49 -13.15
N TYR A 100 18.70 -9.85 -12.18
CA TYR A 100 20.15 -9.82 -12.25
C TYR A 100 20.72 -11.16 -11.84
N SER A 101 21.54 -11.76 -12.71
CA SER A 101 22.31 -12.96 -12.42
C SER A 101 23.78 -12.61 -12.24
N ARG A 102 24.31 -12.86 -11.05
CA ARG A 102 25.72 -12.67 -10.67
C ARG A 102 26.34 -14.00 -10.30
N PRO A 103 27.67 -14.13 -10.25
CA PRO A 103 28.30 -15.32 -9.69
C PRO A 103 27.79 -15.56 -8.25
N GLY A 104 27.17 -16.71 -8.04
CA GLY A 104 26.63 -17.10 -6.75
C GLY A 104 25.31 -16.46 -6.32
N GLU A 105 24.68 -15.59 -7.12
CA GLU A 105 23.49 -14.85 -6.70
C GLU A 105 22.53 -14.56 -7.86
N SER A 106 21.25 -14.80 -7.61
CA SER A 106 20.13 -14.33 -8.45
C SER A 106 19.26 -13.35 -7.68
N LEU A 107 18.92 -12.23 -8.30
CA LEU A 107 18.00 -11.20 -7.80
C LEU A 107 16.90 -11.00 -8.83
N ILE A 108 15.65 -11.18 -8.42
CA ILE A 108 14.48 -11.00 -9.29
C ILE A 108 13.53 -10.00 -8.63
N PHE A 109 13.28 -8.90 -9.32
CA PHE A 109 12.27 -7.90 -8.96
C PHE A 109 10.96 -8.24 -9.66
N ILE A 110 9.91 -8.37 -8.90
CA ILE A 110 8.56 -8.69 -9.37
C ILE A 110 7.73 -7.43 -9.17
N VAL A 111 7.20 -6.88 -10.26
CA VAL A 111 6.36 -5.67 -10.23
C VAL A 111 4.94 -6.03 -10.61
N ILE A 112 3.98 -5.62 -9.81
CA ILE A 112 2.54 -5.82 -10.01
C ILE A 112 1.95 -4.56 -10.64
N LYS A 113 0.94 -4.75 -11.50
CA LYS A 113 0.23 -3.67 -12.20
C LYS A 113 -0.31 -2.63 -11.24
N ASP A 114 -0.15 -1.35 -11.59
CA ASP A 114 -0.63 -0.22 -10.78
C ASP A 114 -2.16 -0.22 -10.57
N SER A 115 -2.90 -0.82 -11.49
CA SER A 115 -4.35 -0.98 -11.37
C SER A 115 -4.80 -1.97 -10.30
N THR A 116 -3.88 -2.72 -9.68
CA THR A 116 -4.21 -3.71 -8.64
C THR A 116 -4.55 -3.02 -7.33
N PHE A 117 -5.67 -3.39 -6.73
CA PHE A 117 -6.10 -2.88 -5.42
C PHE A 117 -5.13 -3.31 -4.32
N SER A 118 -4.85 -2.41 -3.38
CA SER A 118 -3.91 -2.66 -2.27
C SER A 118 -4.27 -3.87 -1.41
N GLU A 119 -5.57 -4.13 -1.24
CA GLU A 119 -6.11 -5.27 -0.47
C GLU A 119 -5.79 -6.63 -1.12
N ALA A 120 -5.60 -6.69 -2.44
CA ALA A 120 -5.27 -7.92 -3.15
C ALA A 120 -3.75 -8.24 -3.16
N ILE A 121 -2.91 -7.31 -2.78
CA ILE A 121 -1.45 -7.45 -2.86
C ILE A 121 -0.91 -8.56 -1.96
N PRO A 122 -1.35 -8.70 -0.68
CA PRO A 122 -0.88 -9.78 0.18
C PRO A 122 -1.16 -11.16 -0.38
N ASP A 123 -2.34 -11.36 -0.99
CA ASP A 123 -2.72 -12.63 -1.63
C ASP A 123 -1.85 -12.93 -2.85
N ILE A 124 -1.49 -11.92 -3.63
CA ILE A 124 -0.60 -12.09 -4.78
C ILE A 124 0.80 -12.46 -4.30
N TRP A 125 1.33 -11.82 -3.25
CA TRP A 125 2.62 -12.16 -2.66
C TRP A 125 2.63 -13.58 -2.08
N TYR A 126 1.52 -14.01 -1.48
CA TYR A 126 1.37 -15.40 -1.06
C TYR A 126 1.44 -16.38 -2.25
N GLN A 127 0.77 -16.06 -3.36
CA GLN A 127 0.82 -16.88 -4.58
C GLN A 127 2.24 -16.92 -5.19
N VAL A 128 2.98 -15.82 -5.19
CA VAL A 128 4.39 -15.78 -5.62
C VAL A 128 5.22 -16.75 -4.80
N ARG A 129 5.14 -16.66 -3.46
CA ARG A 129 5.88 -17.56 -2.55
C ARG A 129 5.51 -19.03 -2.79
N LYS A 130 4.22 -19.32 -2.94
CA LYS A 130 3.72 -20.66 -3.21
C LYS A 130 4.26 -21.21 -4.52
N LYS A 131 4.13 -20.46 -5.63
CA LYS A 131 4.60 -20.88 -6.97
C LYS A 131 6.10 -21.14 -7.00
N ILE A 132 6.90 -20.31 -6.35
CA ILE A 132 8.34 -20.51 -6.25
C ILE A 132 8.67 -21.74 -5.38
N THR A 133 7.95 -21.94 -4.29
CA THR A 133 8.13 -23.12 -3.43
C THR A 133 7.79 -24.40 -4.18
N ASP A 134 6.74 -24.40 -4.99
CA ASP A 134 6.31 -25.57 -5.78
C ASP A 134 7.39 -26.05 -6.75
N ILE A 135 8.20 -25.15 -7.32
CA ILE A 135 9.28 -25.52 -8.24
C ILE A 135 10.64 -25.70 -7.57
N ARG A 136 10.72 -25.52 -6.25
CA ARG A 136 12.00 -25.58 -5.51
C ARG A 136 12.76 -26.90 -5.75
N HIS A 137 12.04 -28.01 -5.96
CA HIS A 137 12.62 -29.31 -6.26
C HIS A 137 13.32 -29.39 -7.62
N THR A 138 13.03 -28.46 -8.55
CA THR A 138 13.67 -28.38 -9.88
C THR A 138 14.92 -27.52 -9.89
N LEU A 139 15.16 -26.81 -8.79
CA LEU A 139 16.34 -25.95 -8.62
C LEU A 139 17.53 -26.78 -8.11
N PRO A 140 18.77 -26.29 -8.27
CA PRO A 140 19.97 -26.97 -7.76
C PRO A 140 19.89 -27.25 -6.26
N HIS A 141 20.37 -28.42 -5.83
CA HIS A 141 20.35 -28.82 -4.41
C HIS A 141 21.28 -28.01 -3.51
N ASN A 142 22.26 -27.31 -4.09
CA ASN A 142 23.28 -26.54 -3.37
C ASN A 142 22.92 -25.08 -3.16
N ILE A 143 21.64 -24.73 -3.33
CA ILE A 143 21.14 -23.38 -3.00
C ILE A 143 21.22 -23.19 -1.49
N GLU A 144 21.98 -22.18 -1.06
CA GLU A 144 22.14 -21.84 0.35
C GLU A 144 20.89 -21.14 0.91
N SER A 145 20.36 -20.17 0.17
CA SER A 145 19.18 -19.42 0.61
C SER A 145 18.29 -19.00 -0.57
N LEU A 146 16.99 -18.94 -0.29
CA LEU A 146 15.98 -18.34 -1.15
C LEU A 146 15.09 -17.48 -0.24
N THR A 147 15.18 -16.18 -0.40
CA THR A 147 14.52 -15.19 0.46
C THR A 147 13.60 -14.29 -0.36
N PHE A 148 12.51 -13.87 0.27
CA PHE A 148 11.53 -12.96 -0.29
C PHE A 148 11.54 -11.68 0.53
N ASN A 149 11.58 -10.54 -0.12
CA ASN A 149 11.43 -9.25 0.52
C ASN A 149 10.33 -8.44 -0.22
N ASP A 150 9.25 -8.19 0.46
CA ASP A 150 8.11 -7.37 0.04
C ASP A 150 7.90 -6.16 0.96
N GLU A 151 8.78 -6.00 1.96
CA GLU A 151 8.72 -4.96 2.99
C GLU A 151 9.75 -3.85 2.72
N PHE A 152 9.75 -3.27 1.52
CA PHE A 152 10.71 -2.20 1.16
C PHE A 152 10.43 -0.87 1.83
N SER A 153 9.29 -0.72 2.48
CA SER A 153 8.78 0.56 2.91
C SER A 153 8.53 0.68 4.40
N ASP A 154 9.00 -0.24 5.19
CA ASP A 154 8.95 -0.04 6.63
C ASP A 154 9.85 1.15 7.00
N VAL A 155 9.25 2.33 6.92
CA VAL A 155 9.88 3.57 7.37
C VAL A 155 9.76 3.60 8.88
N TYR A 156 10.90 3.48 9.55
CA TYR A 156 10.93 3.69 10.99
C TYR A 156 10.72 5.19 11.26
N GLY A 157 9.59 5.53 11.88
CA GLY A 157 9.25 6.91 12.22
C GLY A 157 10.22 7.56 13.23
N SER A 158 10.95 6.74 13.99
CA SER A 158 11.95 7.20 14.95
C SER A 158 13.12 6.23 15.02
N MET A 159 14.32 6.73 14.82
CA MET A 159 15.57 5.98 15.01
C MET A 159 16.29 6.48 16.28
N TYR A 160 16.59 5.54 17.17
CA TYR A 160 17.33 5.84 18.41
C TYR A 160 18.69 5.14 18.39
N ALA A 161 19.75 5.85 18.77
CA ALA A 161 21.06 5.27 18.98
C ALA A 161 21.27 5.03 20.48
N LEU A 162 21.58 3.79 20.86
CA LEU A 162 21.96 3.45 22.23
C LEU A 162 23.48 3.54 22.35
N THR A 163 23.98 4.49 23.13
CA THR A 163 25.40 4.65 23.39
C THR A 163 25.66 4.55 24.89
N GLY A 164 26.83 4.05 25.28
CA GLY A 164 27.21 3.92 26.66
C GLY A 164 28.74 3.79 26.79
N ASP A 165 29.35 4.63 27.62
CA ASP A 165 30.79 4.55 27.90
C ASP A 165 31.10 3.34 28.80
N GLY A 166 32.04 2.49 28.37
CA GLY A 166 32.46 1.32 29.12
C GLY A 166 31.59 0.07 28.93
N PHE A 167 30.62 0.10 28.04
CA PHE A 167 29.82 -1.07 27.69
C PHE A 167 30.33 -1.71 26.40
N ASP A 168 30.44 -3.05 26.42
CA ASP A 168 30.70 -3.82 25.21
C ASP A 168 29.48 -3.84 24.29
N ASN A 169 29.69 -3.98 22.96
CA ASN A 169 28.65 -4.06 21.96
C ASN A 169 27.62 -5.16 22.25
N PHE A 170 28.03 -6.25 22.88
CA PHE A 170 27.12 -7.33 23.28
C PHE A 170 26.17 -6.88 24.41
N ALA A 171 26.69 -6.14 25.39
CA ALA A 171 25.89 -5.62 26.49
C ALA A 171 24.89 -4.56 25.98
N LEU A 172 25.32 -3.67 25.07
CA LEU A 172 24.43 -2.69 24.42
C LEU A 172 23.33 -3.35 23.60
N LYS A 173 23.67 -4.41 22.84
CA LYS A 173 22.67 -5.20 22.09
C LYS A 173 21.62 -5.80 23.02
N LYS A 174 22.05 -6.42 24.13
CA LYS A 174 21.13 -7.01 25.11
C LYS A 174 20.18 -5.97 25.72
N GLN A 175 20.70 -4.77 26.01
CA GLN A 175 19.87 -3.68 26.50
C GLN A 175 18.86 -3.20 25.43
N ALA A 176 19.31 -3.06 24.19
CA ALA A 176 18.41 -2.69 23.07
C ALA A 176 17.28 -3.72 22.88
N GLU A 177 17.58 -5.01 22.99
CA GLU A 177 16.57 -6.09 22.92
C GLU A 177 15.58 -6.01 24.07
N THR A 178 16.04 -5.65 25.29
CA THR A 178 15.16 -5.46 26.44
C THR A 178 14.23 -4.25 26.24
N ILE A 179 14.79 -3.13 25.79
CA ILE A 179 14.00 -1.91 25.49
C ILE A 179 12.97 -2.20 24.39
N ARG A 180 13.36 -2.90 23.32
CA ARG A 180 12.43 -3.33 22.27
C ARG A 180 11.29 -4.17 22.81
N ALA A 181 11.59 -5.13 23.68
CA ALA A 181 10.57 -6.01 24.27
C ALA A 181 9.59 -5.23 25.17
N GLU A 182 10.04 -4.17 25.86
CA GLU A 182 9.17 -3.31 26.65
C GLU A 182 8.32 -2.37 25.76
N LEU A 183 8.90 -1.79 24.71
CA LEU A 183 8.18 -0.94 23.76
C LEU A 183 7.07 -1.68 23.03
N LEU A 184 7.28 -2.97 22.69
CA LEU A 184 6.26 -3.80 22.04
C LEU A 184 5.08 -4.18 22.95
N LYS A 185 5.17 -3.95 24.25
CA LYS A 185 4.05 -4.15 25.21
C LYS A 185 3.15 -2.93 25.32
N THR A 186 3.64 -1.78 24.80
CA THR A 186 2.85 -0.52 24.81
C THR A 186 1.90 -0.56 23.63
N PRO A 187 0.57 -0.41 23.83
CA PRO A 187 -0.43 -0.45 22.76
C PRO A 187 -0.34 0.75 21.81
#